data_f416561763fcb8747ea5d741f2b03611
#
_entry.id   f416561763fcb8747ea5d741f2b03611
#
_cell.length_a   1.000
_cell.length_b   1.000
_cell.length_c   1.000
_cell.angle_alpha   90.00
_cell.angle_beta   90.00
_cell.angle_gamma   90.00
#
_symmetry.space_group_name_H-M   'P 1'
#
loop_
_entity.id
_entity.type
_entity.pdbx_description
1 polymer ?
#
loop_
_entity_poly.entity_id
_entity_poly.type
_entity_poly.pdbx_seq_one_letter_code
_entity_poly.pdbx_strand_id
1 'polypeptide(L)'
;MTISCALVEWFGEHARSLPWRTEPRDAYRTLISEIMLQQTQVDRVAPRFVEFVRRWPDLEALSAASEDDVLALWSGLGYYRRARMLHRLAREVVGSGRDRLPENIEALRGLPGIGDYTAAAVGSLAFGLEAPVLDGNVQRVVARVTAFEGDPRTIGARTHMKAWVEQLFPGHHPGVVNEALMELGATVCTPSGPRCGSCPLSP
;
A
#
# COMPACT_ATOMS: atom_id res chain seq x y z
N MET A 1 -18.71 15.10 -14.13
CA MET A 1 -17.71 14.75 -13.10
C MET A 1 -16.82 13.66 -13.66
N THR A 2 -15.50 13.76 -13.55
CA THR A 2 -14.58 12.71 -14.04
C THR A 2 -14.59 11.51 -13.10
N ILE A 3 -14.19 10.32 -13.61
CA ILE A 3 -14.05 9.10 -12.81
C ILE A 3 -13.13 9.34 -11.59
N SER A 4 -12.01 10.05 -11.80
CA SER A 4 -11.06 10.37 -10.74
C SER A 4 -11.66 11.27 -9.66
N CYS A 5 -12.41 12.31 -10.04
CA CYS A 5 -13.08 13.18 -9.05
C CYS A 5 -14.10 12.39 -8.22
N ALA A 6 -14.95 11.58 -8.85
CA ALA A 6 -15.95 10.77 -8.13
C ALA A 6 -15.31 9.78 -7.16
N LEU A 7 -14.20 9.16 -7.58
CA LEU A 7 -13.45 8.22 -6.75
C LEU A 7 -12.83 8.89 -5.53
N VAL A 8 -12.16 10.03 -5.72
CA VAL A 8 -11.46 10.75 -4.64
C VAL A 8 -12.46 11.37 -3.66
N GLU A 9 -13.57 11.94 -4.13
CA GLU A 9 -14.64 12.46 -3.30
C GLU A 9 -15.26 11.35 -2.44
N TRP A 10 -15.63 10.23 -3.07
CA TRP A 10 -16.12 9.06 -2.35
C TRP A 10 -15.13 8.57 -1.27
N PHE A 11 -13.85 8.51 -1.59
CA PHE A 11 -12.82 8.08 -0.64
C PHE A 11 -12.75 9.03 0.57
N GLY A 12 -12.83 10.34 0.35
CA GLY A 12 -12.86 11.34 1.42
C GLY A 12 -13.98 11.12 2.42
N GLU A 13 -15.15 10.64 1.97
CA GLU A 13 -16.33 10.42 2.79
C GLU A 13 -16.42 9.02 3.42
N HIS A 14 -15.83 8.00 2.76
CA HIS A 14 -16.07 6.60 3.08
C HIS A 14 -14.81 5.82 3.50
N ALA A 15 -13.63 6.46 3.51
CA ALA A 15 -12.39 5.82 3.91
C ALA A 15 -12.46 5.30 5.35
N ARG A 16 -12.09 4.03 5.55
CA ARG A 16 -11.95 3.47 6.90
C ARG A 16 -10.87 4.20 7.67
N SER A 17 -11.10 4.48 8.95
CA SER A 17 -10.06 4.96 9.85
C SER A 17 -9.08 3.84 10.14
N LEU A 18 -7.85 3.95 9.63
CA LEU A 18 -6.80 2.97 9.81
C LEU A 18 -5.57 3.63 10.47
N PRO A 19 -4.88 2.95 11.42
CA PRO A 19 -3.86 3.58 12.25
C PRO A 19 -2.59 4.01 11.47
N TRP A 20 -2.43 3.58 10.24
CA TRP A 20 -1.35 3.99 9.35
C TRP A 20 -1.71 5.14 8.40
N ARG A 21 -2.99 5.54 8.35
CA ARG A 21 -3.46 6.70 7.58
C ARG A 21 -3.30 7.97 8.40
N THR A 22 -2.08 8.48 8.47
CA THR A 22 -1.76 9.72 9.20
C THR A 22 -1.75 10.93 8.26
N GLU A 23 -1.95 12.14 8.81
CA GLU A 23 -1.74 13.40 8.11
C GLU A 23 -0.75 14.27 8.92
N PRO A 24 0.40 14.64 8.36
CA PRO A 24 0.91 14.22 7.03
C PRO A 24 1.24 12.74 6.97
N ARG A 25 1.36 12.20 5.74
CA ARG A 25 1.76 10.82 5.54
C ARG A 25 3.19 10.60 6.00
N ASP A 26 3.40 9.50 6.71
CA ASP A 26 4.70 9.05 7.19
C ASP A 26 5.17 7.84 6.38
N ALA A 27 6.36 7.97 5.75
CA ALA A 27 6.89 6.94 4.87
C ALA A 27 7.27 5.64 5.61
N TYR A 28 7.79 5.76 6.84
CA TYR A 28 8.10 4.60 7.67
C TYR A 28 6.82 3.85 8.06
N ARG A 29 5.80 4.56 8.54
CA ARG A 29 4.50 3.95 8.90
C ARG A 29 3.82 3.32 7.69
N THR A 30 3.90 3.97 6.53
CA THR A 30 3.41 3.42 5.26
C THR A 30 4.14 2.13 4.92
N LEU A 31 5.47 2.09 5.00
CA LEU A 31 6.26 0.90 4.77
C LEU A 31 5.86 -0.25 5.71
N ILE A 32 5.78 0.02 7.02
CA ILE A 32 5.41 -0.99 8.02
C ILE A 32 4.03 -1.59 7.70
N SER A 33 3.02 -0.75 7.45
CA SER A 33 1.67 -1.22 7.14
C SER A 33 1.63 -2.04 5.85
N GLU A 34 2.29 -1.59 4.78
CA GLU A 34 2.31 -2.28 3.51
C GLU A 34 2.96 -3.68 3.62
N ILE A 35 4.05 -3.79 4.38
CA ILE A 35 4.69 -5.10 4.60
C ILE A 35 3.83 -5.99 5.51
N MET A 36 3.20 -5.45 6.54
CA MET A 36 2.31 -6.23 7.42
C MET A 36 1.06 -6.74 6.70
N LEU A 37 0.50 -5.94 5.78
CA LEU A 37 -0.71 -6.26 5.03
C LEU A 37 -0.49 -7.31 3.93
N GLN A 38 0.75 -7.60 3.54
CA GLN A 38 1.02 -8.67 2.58
C GLN A 38 0.44 -10.00 3.09
N GLN A 39 -0.60 -10.51 2.42
CA GLN A 39 -1.28 -11.77 2.76
C GLN A 39 -1.82 -11.84 4.22
N THR A 40 -2.08 -10.69 4.84
CA THR A 40 -2.62 -10.60 6.20
C THR A 40 -3.79 -9.62 6.23
N GLN A 41 -4.86 -9.98 6.91
CA GLN A 41 -6.08 -9.16 7.00
C GLN A 41 -5.88 -7.94 7.90
N VAL A 42 -6.58 -6.84 7.58
CA VAL A 42 -6.52 -5.55 8.28
C VAL A 42 -6.75 -5.71 9.79
N ASP A 43 -7.76 -6.48 10.20
CA ASP A 43 -8.13 -6.66 11.61
C ASP A 43 -7.02 -7.33 12.45
N ARG A 44 -6.17 -8.14 11.81
CA ARG A 44 -4.99 -8.72 12.46
C ARG A 44 -3.81 -7.77 12.48
N VAL A 45 -3.69 -6.94 11.43
CA VAL A 45 -2.57 -6.01 11.28
C VAL A 45 -2.73 -4.80 12.19
N ALA A 46 -3.92 -4.20 12.28
CA ALA A 46 -4.13 -2.93 12.96
C ALA A 46 -3.60 -2.91 14.42
N PRO A 47 -3.94 -3.87 15.29
CA PRO A 47 -3.41 -3.87 16.66
C PRO A 47 -1.90 -4.09 16.71
N ARG A 48 -1.35 -4.93 15.84
CA ARG A 48 0.10 -5.20 15.79
C ARG A 48 0.88 -4.01 15.25
N PHE A 49 0.34 -3.31 14.28
CA PHE A 49 0.92 -2.08 13.75
C PHE A 49 1.07 -1.01 14.83
N VAL A 50 0.02 -0.77 15.62
CA VAL A 50 0.06 0.22 16.70
C VAL A 50 1.14 -0.12 17.73
N GLU A 51 1.24 -1.38 18.12
CA GLU A 51 2.25 -1.85 19.06
C GLU A 51 3.66 -1.75 18.46
N PHE A 52 3.83 -2.10 17.19
CA PHE A 52 5.10 -2.07 16.47
C PHE A 52 5.68 -0.66 16.37
N VAL A 53 4.88 0.29 15.88
CA VAL A 53 5.34 1.68 15.72
C VAL A 53 5.49 2.42 17.05
N ARG A 54 4.80 1.99 18.09
CA ARG A 54 5.02 2.48 19.46
C ARG A 54 6.38 2.02 20.00
N ARG A 55 6.78 0.78 19.73
CA ARG A 55 8.05 0.21 20.20
C ARG A 55 9.23 0.69 19.37
N TRP A 56 9.05 0.80 18.06
CA TRP A 56 10.06 1.28 17.11
C TRP A 56 9.44 2.36 16.22
N PRO A 57 9.54 3.64 16.64
CA PRO A 57 8.84 4.74 15.96
C PRO A 57 9.46 5.12 14.61
N ASP A 58 10.69 4.71 14.33
CA ASP A 58 11.47 5.06 13.15
C ASP A 58 12.43 3.94 12.74
N LEU A 59 13.16 4.18 11.66
CA LEU A 59 14.14 3.23 11.12
C LEU A 59 15.33 3.02 12.08
N GLU A 60 15.75 4.05 12.80
CA GLU A 60 16.87 3.98 13.73
C GLU A 60 16.54 3.05 14.89
N ALA A 61 15.40 3.27 15.56
CA ALA A 61 14.91 2.42 16.63
C ALA A 61 14.72 0.96 16.17
N LEU A 62 14.17 0.76 14.97
CA LEU A 62 13.99 -0.58 14.40
C LEU A 62 15.34 -1.24 14.08
N SER A 63 16.30 -0.48 13.55
CA SER A 63 17.64 -1.00 13.20
C SER A 63 18.43 -1.46 14.41
N ALA A 64 18.24 -0.80 15.56
CA ALA A 64 18.88 -1.11 16.84
C ALA A 64 18.21 -2.28 17.60
N ALA A 65 17.01 -2.70 17.18
CA ALA A 65 16.30 -3.80 17.79
C ALA A 65 17.03 -5.14 17.60
N SER A 66 16.83 -6.11 18.51
CA SER A 66 17.22 -7.49 18.23
C SER A 66 16.25 -8.13 17.23
N GLU A 67 16.75 -9.04 16.38
CA GLU A 67 15.88 -9.79 15.46
C GLU A 67 14.81 -10.58 16.23
N ASP A 68 15.16 -11.15 17.36
CA ASP A 68 14.25 -11.94 18.20
C ASP A 68 13.10 -11.08 18.74
N ASP A 69 13.34 -9.84 19.16
CA ASP A 69 12.30 -8.90 19.57
C ASP A 69 11.35 -8.56 18.44
N VAL A 70 11.90 -8.31 17.24
CA VAL A 70 11.09 -8.02 16.05
C VAL A 70 10.21 -9.21 15.68
N LEU A 71 10.76 -10.44 15.70
CA LEU A 71 10.02 -11.65 15.41
C LEU A 71 8.97 -11.97 16.49
N ALA A 72 9.27 -11.72 17.76
CA ALA A 72 8.32 -11.91 18.86
C ALA A 72 7.08 -11.02 18.69
N LEU A 73 7.27 -9.73 18.36
CA LEU A 73 6.16 -8.80 18.14
C LEU A 73 5.42 -9.10 16.83
N TRP A 74 6.08 -9.69 15.84
CA TRP A 74 5.47 -10.12 14.57
C TRP A 74 4.58 -11.36 14.72
N SER A 75 4.60 -12.01 15.88
CA SER A 75 3.83 -13.23 16.14
C SER A 75 2.34 -13.03 15.85
N GLY A 76 1.74 -14.00 15.17
CA GLY A 76 0.34 -13.96 14.74
C GLY A 76 0.10 -13.35 13.34
N LEU A 77 1.08 -12.68 12.73
CA LEU A 77 0.98 -12.18 11.34
C LEU A 77 1.41 -13.22 10.30
N GLY A 78 2.23 -14.21 10.71
CA GLY A 78 2.78 -15.21 9.81
C GLY A 78 3.85 -14.65 8.85
N TYR A 79 4.35 -15.51 7.96
CA TYR A 79 5.34 -15.12 6.94
C TYR A 79 6.53 -14.32 7.53
N TYR A 80 7.20 -14.86 8.53
CA TYR A 80 8.26 -14.22 9.31
C TYR A 80 9.45 -13.70 8.46
N ARG A 81 9.61 -14.20 7.23
CA ARG A 81 10.57 -13.65 6.28
C ARG A 81 10.35 -12.16 6.03
N ARG A 82 9.11 -11.67 6.06
CA ARG A 82 8.78 -10.24 5.90
C ARG A 82 9.39 -9.41 7.04
N ALA A 83 9.24 -9.89 8.28
CA ALA A 83 9.82 -9.22 9.45
C ALA A 83 11.35 -9.16 9.37
N ARG A 84 12.00 -10.28 8.98
CA ARG A 84 13.45 -10.29 8.79
C ARG A 84 13.92 -9.34 7.70
N MET A 85 13.21 -9.30 6.57
CA MET A 85 13.55 -8.38 5.48
C MET A 85 13.34 -6.93 5.90
N LEU A 86 12.27 -6.61 6.62
CA LEU A 86 12.00 -5.28 7.15
C LEU A 86 13.09 -4.83 8.13
N HIS A 87 13.49 -5.69 9.07
CA HIS A 87 14.57 -5.40 10.01
C HIS A 87 15.92 -5.21 9.28
N ARG A 88 16.22 -6.06 8.30
CA ARG A 88 17.41 -5.91 7.46
C ARG A 88 17.38 -4.60 6.68
N LEU A 89 16.23 -4.21 6.12
CA LEU A 89 16.05 -2.93 5.43
C LEU A 89 16.40 -1.76 6.36
N ALA A 90 15.85 -1.73 7.58
CA ALA A 90 16.13 -0.68 8.54
C ALA A 90 17.63 -0.56 8.83
N ARG A 91 18.29 -1.69 9.07
CA ARG A 91 19.75 -1.72 9.28
C ARG A 91 20.56 -1.26 8.08
N GLU A 92 20.13 -1.57 6.86
CA GLU A 92 20.82 -1.15 5.64
C GLU A 92 20.67 0.35 5.38
N VAL A 93 19.46 0.90 5.58
CA VAL A 93 19.22 2.34 5.42
C VAL A 93 20.04 3.12 6.45
N VAL A 94 19.95 2.78 7.73
CA VAL A 94 20.68 3.45 8.81
C VAL A 94 22.20 3.24 8.65
N GLY A 95 22.64 2.04 8.31
CA GLY A 95 24.04 1.72 8.06
C GLY A 95 24.65 2.47 6.87
N SER A 96 23.83 2.96 5.93
CA SER A 96 24.26 3.84 4.83
C SER A 96 24.30 5.32 5.23
N GLY A 97 24.08 5.66 6.50
CA GLY A 97 24.07 7.03 7.02
C GLY A 97 22.76 7.80 6.74
N ARG A 98 21.68 7.12 6.42
CA ARG A 98 20.36 7.74 6.18
C ARG A 98 19.45 7.53 7.39
N ASP A 99 18.63 8.52 7.68
CA ASP A 99 17.60 8.50 8.72
C ASP A 99 16.19 8.21 8.16
N ARG A 100 16.03 8.22 6.82
CA ARG A 100 14.75 8.08 6.11
C ARG A 100 14.84 7.22 4.86
N LEU A 101 13.68 6.77 4.37
CA LEU A 101 13.57 6.06 3.11
C LEU A 101 13.90 6.98 1.92
N PRO A 102 14.46 6.43 0.83
CA PRO A 102 14.69 7.21 -0.39
C PRO A 102 13.36 7.57 -1.07
N GLU A 103 13.28 8.81 -1.57
CA GLU A 103 12.12 9.36 -2.28
C GLU A 103 12.16 9.06 -3.79
N ASN A 104 12.54 7.84 -4.14
CA ASN A 104 12.70 7.40 -5.53
C ASN A 104 12.34 5.92 -5.65
N ILE A 105 11.53 5.57 -6.66
CA ILE A 105 11.01 4.21 -6.86
C ILE A 105 12.13 3.18 -7.05
N GLU A 106 13.15 3.51 -7.85
CA GLU A 106 14.26 2.57 -8.13
C GLU A 106 15.10 2.33 -6.86
N ALA A 107 15.38 3.39 -6.12
CA ALA A 107 16.11 3.28 -4.85
C ALA A 107 15.30 2.52 -3.79
N LEU A 108 13.97 2.72 -3.72
CA LEU A 108 13.09 1.90 -2.88
C LEU A 108 13.14 0.43 -3.26
N ARG A 109 13.09 0.10 -4.56
CA ARG A 109 13.17 -1.29 -5.06
C ARG A 109 14.50 -1.96 -4.76
N GLY A 110 15.56 -1.19 -4.62
CA GLY A 110 16.88 -1.68 -4.21
C GLY A 110 16.95 -2.16 -2.75
N LEU A 111 15.99 -1.79 -1.91
CA LEU A 111 16.00 -2.15 -0.50
C LEU A 111 15.54 -3.59 -0.25
N PRO A 112 16.08 -4.26 0.80
CA PRO A 112 15.72 -5.63 1.15
C PRO A 112 14.20 -5.84 1.31
N GLY A 113 13.64 -6.78 0.58
CA GLY A 113 12.22 -7.15 0.68
C GLY A 113 11.23 -6.21 0.00
N ILE A 114 11.71 -5.16 -0.67
CA ILE A 114 10.86 -4.24 -1.44
C ILE A 114 10.78 -4.71 -2.89
N GLY A 115 9.58 -5.10 -3.30
CA GLY A 115 9.24 -5.37 -4.69
C GLY A 115 8.55 -4.20 -5.37
N ASP A 116 8.21 -4.36 -6.65
CA ASP A 116 7.54 -3.34 -7.46
C ASP A 116 6.27 -2.77 -6.79
N TYR A 117 5.46 -3.64 -6.19
CA TYR A 117 4.25 -3.24 -5.49
C TYR A 117 4.57 -2.32 -4.29
N THR A 118 5.44 -2.77 -3.37
CA THR A 118 5.73 -2.02 -2.16
C THR A 118 6.44 -0.70 -2.47
N ALA A 119 7.35 -0.68 -3.47
CA ALA A 119 7.99 0.55 -3.93
C ALA A 119 6.97 1.55 -4.48
N ALA A 120 6.03 1.10 -5.31
CA ALA A 120 4.95 1.95 -5.84
C ALA A 120 4.02 2.45 -4.72
N ALA A 121 3.65 1.58 -3.76
CA ALA A 121 2.79 1.97 -2.65
C ALA A 121 3.47 3.02 -1.76
N VAL A 122 4.68 2.75 -1.25
CA VAL A 122 5.42 3.73 -0.43
C VAL A 122 5.69 5.00 -1.22
N GLY A 123 6.13 4.89 -2.48
CA GLY A 123 6.43 6.03 -3.34
C GLY A 123 5.22 6.93 -3.58
N SER A 124 4.07 6.37 -3.88
CA SER A 124 2.87 7.16 -4.16
C SER A 124 2.19 7.66 -2.89
N LEU A 125 2.02 6.80 -1.88
CA LEU A 125 1.28 7.14 -0.65
C LEU A 125 2.04 8.14 0.22
N ALA A 126 3.36 7.97 0.38
CA ALA A 126 4.14 8.79 1.27
C ALA A 126 4.86 9.96 0.58
N PHE A 127 5.26 9.78 -0.67
CA PHE A 127 6.06 10.79 -1.39
C PHE A 127 5.32 11.42 -2.58
N GLY A 128 4.09 11.02 -2.87
CA GLY A 128 3.30 11.59 -3.96
C GLY A 128 3.83 11.27 -5.36
N LEU A 129 4.66 10.24 -5.51
CA LEU A 129 5.20 9.85 -6.80
C LEU A 129 4.09 9.23 -7.66
N GLU A 130 4.10 9.53 -8.96
CA GLU A 130 3.17 8.95 -9.94
C GLU A 130 3.51 7.49 -10.22
N ALA A 131 3.14 6.61 -9.28
CA ALA A 131 3.38 5.19 -9.36
C ALA A 131 2.08 4.41 -9.12
N PRO A 132 1.54 3.73 -10.15
CA PRO A 132 0.29 2.99 -10.03
C PRO A 132 0.48 1.74 -9.17
N VAL A 133 -0.33 1.64 -8.12
CA VAL A 133 -0.40 0.47 -7.24
C VAL A 133 -1.37 -0.53 -7.82
N LEU A 134 -0.97 -1.79 -7.94
CA LEU A 134 -1.80 -2.85 -8.51
C LEU A 134 -1.80 -4.08 -7.62
N ASP A 135 -2.61 -4.05 -6.55
CA ASP A 135 -2.91 -5.20 -5.71
C ASP A 135 -4.11 -6.01 -6.26
N GLY A 136 -4.52 -7.05 -5.58
CA GLY A 136 -5.68 -7.85 -5.99
C GLY A 136 -7.00 -7.09 -5.97
N ASN A 137 -7.13 -6.07 -5.12
CA ASN A 137 -8.32 -5.21 -5.05
C ASN A 137 -8.36 -4.28 -6.26
N VAL A 138 -7.28 -3.57 -6.54
CA VAL A 138 -7.17 -2.66 -7.67
C VAL A 138 -7.33 -3.41 -9.00
N GLN A 139 -6.66 -4.57 -9.16
CA GLN A 139 -6.84 -5.41 -10.35
C GLN A 139 -8.31 -5.75 -10.60
N ARG A 140 -9.04 -6.15 -9.56
CA ARG A 140 -10.45 -6.49 -9.65
C ARG A 140 -11.32 -5.28 -10.01
N VAL A 141 -11.06 -4.11 -9.39
CA VAL A 141 -11.77 -2.87 -9.70
C VAL A 141 -11.56 -2.49 -11.16
N VAL A 142 -10.30 -2.39 -11.58
CA VAL A 142 -9.96 -2.00 -12.97
C VAL A 142 -10.55 -2.98 -13.97
N ALA A 143 -10.39 -4.29 -13.75
CA ALA A 143 -10.94 -5.31 -14.66
C ALA A 143 -12.46 -5.18 -14.84
N ARG A 144 -13.20 -4.88 -13.76
CA ARG A 144 -14.66 -4.72 -13.84
C ARG A 144 -15.08 -3.41 -14.45
N VAL A 145 -14.43 -2.29 -14.11
CA VAL A 145 -14.75 -0.96 -14.64
C VAL A 145 -14.44 -0.87 -16.13
N THR A 146 -13.37 -1.52 -16.58
CA THR A 146 -12.97 -1.51 -18.01
C THR A 146 -13.57 -2.68 -18.80
N ALA A 147 -14.41 -3.52 -18.19
CA ALA A 147 -14.93 -4.76 -18.81
C ALA A 147 -13.81 -5.60 -19.44
N PHE A 148 -12.66 -5.73 -18.75
CA PHE A 148 -11.49 -6.41 -19.27
C PHE A 148 -11.75 -7.90 -19.49
N GLU A 149 -11.68 -8.34 -20.74
CA GLU A 149 -11.86 -9.73 -21.16
C GLU A 149 -10.51 -10.45 -21.29
N GLY A 150 -10.00 -10.97 -20.21
CA GLY A 150 -8.72 -11.70 -20.25
C GLY A 150 -8.27 -12.15 -18.88
N ASP A 151 -7.11 -12.85 -18.82
CA ASP A 151 -6.49 -13.19 -17.56
C ASP A 151 -5.76 -11.96 -16.98
N PRO A 152 -6.25 -11.38 -15.87
CA PRO A 152 -5.66 -10.18 -15.27
C PRO A 152 -4.25 -10.42 -14.70
N ARG A 153 -3.80 -11.67 -14.62
CA ARG A 153 -2.48 -12.04 -14.10
C ARG A 153 -1.36 -11.93 -15.13
N THR A 154 -1.70 -11.82 -16.42
CA THR A 154 -0.69 -11.69 -17.48
C THR A 154 0.04 -10.35 -17.40
N ILE A 155 1.28 -10.34 -17.90
CA ILE A 155 2.10 -9.11 -17.94
C ILE A 155 1.40 -8.01 -18.74
N GLY A 156 0.84 -8.34 -19.90
CA GLY A 156 0.12 -7.39 -20.75
C GLY A 156 -1.11 -6.79 -20.07
N ALA A 157 -1.92 -7.62 -19.38
CA ALA A 157 -3.05 -7.15 -18.59
C ALA A 157 -2.62 -6.19 -17.47
N ARG A 158 -1.56 -6.55 -16.74
CA ARG A 158 -1.03 -5.69 -15.67
C ARG A 158 -0.52 -4.35 -16.19
N THR A 159 0.16 -4.34 -17.34
CA THR A 159 0.61 -3.10 -18.00
C THR A 159 -0.59 -2.23 -18.39
N HIS A 160 -1.61 -2.84 -19.01
CA HIS A 160 -2.84 -2.13 -19.37
C HIS A 160 -3.56 -1.53 -18.13
N MET A 161 -3.69 -2.31 -17.06
CA MET A 161 -4.33 -1.85 -15.82
C MET A 161 -3.55 -0.73 -15.14
N LYS A 162 -2.21 -0.79 -15.12
CA LYS A 162 -1.37 0.29 -14.61
C LYS A 162 -1.57 1.57 -15.40
N ALA A 163 -1.55 1.50 -16.74
CA ALA A 163 -1.79 2.65 -17.60
C ALA A 163 -3.18 3.27 -17.38
N TRP A 164 -4.20 2.46 -17.09
CA TRP A 164 -5.52 2.97 -16.73
C TRP A 164 -5.50 3.72 -15.38
N VAL A 165 -4.81 3.20 -14.37
CA VAL A 165 -4.66 3.88 -13.05
C VAL A 165 -3.92 5.20 -13.22
N GLU A 166 -2.86 5.24 -14.02
CA GLU A 166 -2.08 6.46 -14.30
C GLU A 166 -2.93 7.59 -14.89
N GLN A 167 -3.94 7.26 -15.70
CA GLN A 167 -4.89 8.24 -16.27
C GLN A 167 -5.76 8.92 -15.20
N LEU A 168 -5.82 8.38 -13.99
CA LEU A 168 -6.59 8.97 -12.88
C LEU A 168 -5.78 9.96 -12.04
N PHE A 169 -4.45 10.03 -12.20
CA PHE A 169 -3.60 10.90 -11.40
C PHE A 169 -3.71 12.39 -11.70
N PRO A 170 -3.89 12.84 -12.96
CA PRO A 170 -3.95 14.26 -13.27
C PRO A 170 -4.96 15.03 -12.41
N GLY A 171 -4.46 16.07 -11.72
CA GLY A 171 -5.27 16.90 -10.81
C GLY A 171 -5.52 16.32 -9.42
N HIS A 172 -4.98 15.16 -9.10
CA HIS A 172 -5.12 14.50 -7.80
C HIS A 172 -3.76 14.02 -7.26
N HIS A 173 -3.66 13.90 -5.93
CA HIS A 173 -2.49 13.29 -5.31
C HIS A 173 -2.46 11.78 -5.62
N PRO A 174 -1.39 11.21 -6.25
CA PRO A 174 -1.34 9.82 -6.69
C PRO A 174 -1.61 8.81 -5.56
N GLY A 175 -1.11 9.09 -4.36
CA GLY A 175 -1.35 8.25 -3.19
C GLY A 175 -2.83 8.17 -2.82
N VAL A 176 -3.58 9.28 -2.92
CA VAL A 176 -5.02 9.32 -2.65
C VAL A 176 -5.78 8.48 -3.67
N VAL A 177 -5.44 8.59 -4.95
CA VAL A 177 -6.06 7.78 -6.01
C VAL A 177 -5.81 6.28 -5.79
N ASN A 178 -4.57 5.91 -5.50
CA ASN A 178 -4.21 4.52 -5.22
C ASN A 178 -4.96 3.96 -4.00
N GLU A 179 -4.99 4.70 -2.88
CA GLU A 179 -5.74 4.28 -1.69
C GLU A 179 -7.25 4.20 -1.95
N ALA A 180 -7.81 5.11 -2.71
CA ALA A 180 -9.21 5.11 -3.07
C ALA A 180 -9.60 3.86 -3.88
N LEU A 181 -8.77 3.45 -4.85
CA LEU A 181 -8.98 2.21 -5.60
C LEU A 181 -8.84 0.96 -4.70
N MET A 182 -7.84 0.93 -3.82
CA MET A 182 -7.66 -0.16 -2.86
C MET A 182 -8.86 -0.26 -1.91
N GLU A 183 -9.33 0.87 -1.36
CA GLU A 183 -10.49 0.94 -0.47
C GLU A 183 -11.79 0.52 -1.17
N LEU A 184 -12.00 1.01 -2.40
CA LEU A 184 -13.15 0.63 -3.22
C LEU A 184 -13.19 -0.89 -3.46
N GLY A 185 -12.04 -1.48 -3.77
CA GLY A 185 -11.91 -2.92 -3.93
C GLY A 185 -12.16 -3.70 -2.63
N ALA A 186 -11.70 -3.16 -1.51
CA ALA A 186 -11.85 -3.83 -0.21
C ALA A 186 -13.28 -3.73 0.34
N THR A 187 -14.01 -2.65 0.06
CA THR A 187 -15.28 -2.35 0.74
C THR A 187 -16.51 -2.42 -0.17
N VAL A 188 -16.42 -2.09 -1.44
CA VAL A 188 -17.57 -2.02 -2.38
C VAL A 188 -17.44 -3.06 -3.47
N CYS A 189 -16.35 -3.05 -4.23
CA CYS A 189 -16.09 -3.95 -5.35
C CYS A 189 -15.48 -5.28 -4.87
N THR A 190 -16.14 -5.94 -3.92
CA THR A 190 -15.69 -7.17 -3.28
C THR A 190 -15.67 -8.36 -4.24
N PRO A 191 -14.89 -9.45 -3.97
CA PRO A 191 -14.83 -10.63 -4.84
C PRO A 191 -16.19 -11.28 -5.09
N SER A 192 -16.99 -11.43 -4.03
CA SER A 192 -18.36 -11.95 -4.08
C SER A 192 -19.33 -10.90 -3.55
N GLY A 193 -20.48 -10.73 -4.23
CA GLY A 193 -21.53 -9.79 -3.84
C GLY A 193 -21.10 -8.31 -3.88
N PRO A 194 -20.53 -7.79 -5.01
CA PRO A 194 -20.13 -6.39 -5.09
C PRO A 194 -21.36 -5.48 -4.97
N ARG A 195 -21.20 -4.35 -4.29
CA ARG A 195 -22.26 -3.37 -4.03
C ARG A 195 -22.27 -2.29 -5.12
N CYS A 196 -22.63 -2.69 -6.35
CA CYS A 196 -22.57 -1.79 -7.51
C CYS A 196 -23.48 -0.56 -7.38
N GLY A 197 -24.60 -0.66 -6.66
CA GLY A 197 -25.50 0.50 -6.41
C GLY A 197 -24.92 1.59 -5.53
N SER A 198 -23.81 1.33 -4.78
CA SER A 198 -23.07 2.33 -4.01
C SER A 198 -21.66 2.58 -4.57
N CYS A 199 -21.38 2.15 -5.80
CA CYS A 199 -20.09 2.32 -6.43
C CYS A 199 -19.95 3.71 -7.06
N PRO A 200 -18.95 4.51 -6.68
CA PRO A 200 -18.74 5.84 -7.28
C PRO A 200 -18.36 5.79 -8.78
N LEU A 201 -17.98 4.61 -9.25
CA LEU A 201 -17.57 4.36 -10.64
C LEU A 201 -18.67 3.67 -11.46
N SER A 202 -19.88 3.49 -10.88
CA SER A 202 -21.02 2.98 -11.63
C SER A 202 -21.56 4.09 -12.53
N PRO A 203 -21.90 3.78 -13.81
CA PRO A 203 -22.53 4.75 -14.70
C PRO A 203 -23.87 5.22 -14.21
#